data_af1e19f92ced65f7329318bb801282b9
#
_entry.id   af1e19f92ced65f7329318bb801282b9
#
_cell.length_a   1.000
_cell.length_b   1.000
_cell.length_c   1.000
_cell.angle_alpha   90.00
_cell.angle_beta   90.00
_cell.angle_gamma   90.00
#
_symmetry.space_group_name_H-M   'P 1'
#
loop_
_entity.id
_entity.type
_entity.pdbx_description
1 polymer ?
#
loop_
_entity_poly.entity_id
_entity_poly.type
_entity_poly.pdbx_seq_one_letter_code
_entity_poly.pdbx_strand_id
1 'polypeptide(L)'
;MKRGWVVLTLVLVLLVTAGIFIASAGESMTVRTRGDNVVHPNVMISSNLRFSPGPVTVASGGTITWQHADDTEEPHTVSVVEQSDLGDTFEEVFACFNPGSICDQILTAHFAFGPVLDAFGPGNPAAPEFDGVGDSIFFGHGQSVEVTITADSGTNLYYLCAIHPWMQGVIQVK
;
A
#
# COMPACT_ATOMS: atom_id res chain seq x y z
N MET A 1 19.65 -3.55 83.77
CA MET A 1 19.76 -2.69 82.58
C MET A 1 19.70 -3.61 81.34
N LYS A 2 18.54 -3.69 80.67
CA LYS A 2 18.35 -4.56 79.48
C LYS A 2 18.28 -3.62 78.23
N ARG A 3 19.30 -3.75 77.38
CA ARG A 3 19.35 -3.03 76.07
C ARG A 3 18.50 -3.78 75.06
N GLY A 4 17.36 -3.19 74.65
CA GLY A 4 16.57 -3.68 73.54
C GLY A 4 17.20 -3.27 72.22
N TRP A 5 17.40 -4.23 71.32
CA TRP A 5 17.82 -4.03 69.94
C TRP A 5 16.55 -3.88 69.08
N VAL A 6 16.41 -2.70 68.49
CA VAL A 6 15.35 -2.47 67.46
C VAL A 6 15.96 -2.88 66.12
N VAL A 7 15.45 -3.96 65.53
CA VAL A 7 15.76 -4.38 64.18
C VAL A 7 14.84 -3.63 63.23
N LEU A 8 15.39 -2.69 62.48
CA LEU A 8 14.65 -1.93 61.45
C LEU A 8 14.68 -2.78 60.17
N THR A 9 13.54 -3.41 59.82
CA THR A 9 13.36 -4.16 58.61
C THR A 9 13.01 -3.21 57.50
N LEU A 10 13.94 -2.96 56.56
CA LEU A 10 13.71 -2.15 55.38
C LEU A 10 12.99 -3.03 54.34
N VAL A 11 11.70 -2.83 54.12
CA VAL A 11 10.94 -3.49 53.03
C VAL A 11 11.14 -2.66 51.75
N LEU A 12 11.96 -3.18 50.85
CA LEU A 12 12.16 -2.65 49.52
C LEU A 12 10.97 -3.05 48.63
N VAL A 13 10.03 -2.17 48.42
CA VAL A 13 8.93 -2.42 47.44
C VAL A 13 9.44 -2.11 46.04
N LEU A 14 9.73 -3.18 45.27
CA LEU A 14 10.00 -3.09 43.86
C LEU A 14 8.67 -2.88 43.12
N LEU A 15 8.39 -1.63 42.73
CA LEU A 15 7.33 -1.32 41.77
C LEU A 15 7.78 -1.76 40.38
N VAL A 16 7.35 -2.95 39.95
CA VAL A 16 7.42 -3.38 38.56
C VAL A 16 6.32 -2.63 37.81
N THR A 17 6.66 -1.51 37.19
CA THR A 17 5.77 -0.86 36.19
C THR A 17 5.75 -1.73 34.95
N ALA A 18 4.78 -2.64 34.86
CA ALA A 18 4.43 -3.28 33.60
C ALA A 18 3.94 -2.19 32.66
N GLY A 19 4.78 -1.73 31.74
CA GLY A 19 4.38 -0.86 30.65
C GLY A 19 3.33 -1.61 29.83
N ILE A 20 2.08 -1.22 29.96
CA ILE A 20 1.03 -1.66 29.05
C ILE A 20 1.32 -0.96 27.72
N PHE A 21 1.96 -1.68 26.79
CA PHE A 21 1.99 -1.28 25.39
C PHE A 21 0.56 -1.41 24.87
N ILE A 22 -0.20 -0.32 24.89
CA ILE A 22 -1.42 -0.20 24.13
C ILE A 22 -0.93 -0.12 22.68
N ALA A 23 -0.97 -1.24 21.95
CA ALA A 23 -0.87 -1.21 20.51
C ALA A 23 -2.00 -0.30 20.04
N SER A 24 -1.67 0.91 19.58
CA SER A 24 -2.60 1.78 18.89
C SER A 24 -3.11 0.96 17.70
N ALA A 25 -4.42 0.70 17.62
CA ALA A 25 -5.00 0.13 16.42
C ALA A 25 -4.60 1.08 15.28
N GLY A 26 -3.81 0.58 14.34
CA GLY A 26 -3.31 1.37 13.22
C GLY A 26 -4.50 1.97 12.47
N GLU A 27 -4.35 3.20 11.99
CA GLU A 27 -5.36 3.82 11.14
C GLU A 27 -5.61 2.91 9.93
N SER A 28 -6.87 2.61 9.63
CA SER A 28 -7.23 1.81 8.46
C SER A 28 -8.12 2.61 7.52
N MET A 29 -7.92 2.43 6.22
CA MET A 29 -8.73 3.07 5.20
C MET A 29 -8.99 2.14 4.02
N THR A 30 -9.98 2.49 3.19
CA THR A 30 -10.30 1.74 1.97
C THR A 30 -10.15 2.63 0.76
N VAL A 31 -9.40 2.16 -0.22
CA VAL A 31 -9.31 2.72 -1.57
C VAL A 31 -10.02 1.76 -2.53
N ARG A 32 -10.89 2.29 -3.38
CA ARG A 32 -11.66 1.50 -4.35
C ARG A 32 -11.26 1.87 -5.76
N THR A 33 -11.22 0.88 -6.64
CA THR A 33 -11.29 1.15 -8.07
C THR A 33 -12.71 1.64 -8.41
N ARG A 34 -12.82 2.56 -9.35
CA ARG A 34 -14.08 3.16 -9.81
C ARG A 34 -14.02 3.46 -11.29
N GLY A 35 -15.15 3.42 -11.93
CA GLY A 35 -15.31 3.80 -13.33
C GLY A 35 -15.57 2.61 -14.23
N ASP A 36 -15.49 2.86 -15.53
CA ASP A 36 -15.74 1.90 -16.59
C ASP A 36 -14.89 2.21 -17.84
N ASN A 37 -14.93 1.29 -18.79
CA ASN A 37 -14.39 1.46 -20.14
C ASN A 37 -15.54 1.49 -21.14
N VAL A 38 -15.55 2.47 -22.03
CA VAL A 38 -16.55 2.60 -23.08
C VAL A 38 -15.86 2.57 -24.44
N VAL A 39 -16.29 1.66 -25.30
CA VAL A 39 -15.78 1.54 -26.68
C VAL A 39 -16.89 1.88 -27.66
N HIS A 40 -16.65 2.89 -28.48
CA HIS A 40 -17.45 3.21 -29.65
C HIS A 40 -16.62 2.90 -30.91
N PRO A 41 -16.84 1.78 -31.58
CA PRO A 41 -16.04 1.39 -32.75
C PRO A 41 -15.99 2.49 -33.81
N ASN A 42 -14.79 2.74 -34.35
CA ASN A 42 -14.47 3.83 -35.30
C ASN A 42 -14.73 5.27 -34.81
N VAL A 43 -15.00 5.46 -33.52
CA VAL A 43 -15.27 6.77 -32.94
C VAL A 43 -14.29 7.07 -31.82
N MET A 44 -14.35 6.31 -30.71
CA MET A 44 -13.51 6.56 -29.54
C MET A 44 -13.44 5.35 -28.60
N ILE A 45 -12.38 5.32 -27.82
CA ILE A 45 -12.30 4.57 -26.57
C ILE A 45 -12.20 5.59 -25.45
N SER A 46 -12.98 5.43 -24.40
CA SER A 46 -12.95 6.26 -23.20
C SER A 46 -12.83 5.40 -21.98
N SER A 47 -11.94 5.78 -21.07
CA SER A 47 -11.80 5.16 -19.76
C SER A 47 -11.89 6.24 -18.69
N ASN A 48 -12.67 5.99 -17.65
CA ASN A 48 -12.71 6.82 -16.45
C ASN A 48 -12.30 6.04 -15.18
N LEU A 49 -11.63 4.90 -15.39
CA LEU A 49 -11.09 4.09 -14.32
C LEU A 49 -10.13 4.89 -13.45
N ARG A 50 -10.27 4.77 -12.14
CA ARG A 50 -9.47 5.50 -11.15
C ARG A 50 -9.47 4.82 -9.80
N PHE A 51 -8.48 5.14 -8.97
CA PHE A 51 -8.52 4.90 -7.53
C PHE A 51 -9.31 5.99 -6.81
N SER A 52 -10.10 5.62 -5.79
CA SER A 52 -10.93 6.54 -5.03
C SER A 52 -11.00 6.15 -3.54
N PRO A 53 -10.55 7.02 -2.64
CA PRO A 53 -9.88 8.30 -2.89
C PRO A 53 -8.54 8.11 -3.61
N GLY A 54 -8.08 9.12 -4.39
CA GLY A 54 -6.80 9.13 -5.07
C GLY A 54 -5.63 9.38 -4.09
N PRO A 55 -5.38 10.62 -3.62
CA PRO A 55 -4.45 10.86 -2.53
C PRO A 55 -5.01 10.30 -1.22
N VAL A 56 -4.18 9.59 -0.46
CA VAL A 56 -4.52 9.07 0.87
C VAL A 56 -3.45 9.42 1.89
N THR A 57 -3.84 9.55 3.16
CA THR A 57 -2.91 9.76 4.27
C THR A 57 -3.12 8.66 5.29
N VAL A 58 -2.06 8.00 5.71
CA VAL A 58 -2.09 6.91 6.69
C VAL A 58 -0.85 6.97 7.58
N ALA A 59 -0.98 6.53 8.83
CA ALA A 59 0.19 6.43 9.72
C ALA A 59 1.08 5.25 9.31
N SER A 60 2.39 5.34 9.57
CA SER A 60 3.27 4.17 9.53
C SER A 60 2.74 3.08 10.48
N GLY A 61 2.66 1.83 10.00
CA GLY A 61 1.99 0.71 10.66
C GLY A 61 0.46 0.67 10.45
N GLY A 62 -0.13 1.63 9.74
CA GLY A 62 -1.55 1.59 9.36
C GLY A 62 -1.80 0.71 8.14
N THR A 63 -3.07 0.47 7.81
CA THR A 63 -3.46 -0.42 6.71
C THR A 63 -4.32 0.29 5.66
N ILE A 64 -4.16 -0.12 4.40
CA ILE A 64 -5.04 0.28 3.30
C ILE A 64 -5.65 -0.98 2.69
N THR A 65 -6.98 -1.05 2.66
CA THR A 65 -7.71 -2.08 1.91
C THR A 65 -7.95 -1.58 0.50
N TRP A 66 -7.33 -2.21 -0.48
CA TRP A 66 -7.58 -1.99 -1.90
C TRP A 66 -8.72 -2.91 -2.35
N GLN A 67 -9.78 -2.33 -2.91
CA GLN A 67 -10.98 -3.05 -3.28
C GLN A 67 -11.34 -2.82 -4.75
N HIS A 68 -11.50 -3.93 -5.49
CA HIS A 68 -12.08 -3.88 -6.82
C HIS A 68 -13.58 -3.55 -6.71
N ALA A 69 -13.99 -2.42 -7.25
CA ALA A 69 -15.35 -1.91 -7.15
C ALA A 69 -15.77 -1.01 -8.33
N ASP A 70 -15.05 -1.11 -9.47
CA ASP A 70 -15.49 -0.56 -10.74
C ASP A 70 -16.40 -1.53 -11.50
N ASP A 71 -16.93 -1.10 -12.65
CA ASP A 71 -17.90 -1.84 -13.43
C ASP A 71 -17.23 -2.75 -14.49
N THR A 72 -15.91 -2.97 -14.40
CA THR A 72 -15.17 -3.82 -15.35
C THR A 72 -14.80 -5.17 -14.72
N GLU A 73 -14.47 -6.13 -15.58
CA GLU A 73 -13.89 -7.42 -15.18
C GLU A 73 -12.34 -7.36 -15.19
N GLU A 74 -11.77 -6.20 -15.51
CA GLU A 74 -10.33 -6.05 -15.70
C GLU A 74 -9.61 -6.05 -14.37
N PRO A 75 -8.46 -6.75 -14.25
CA PRO A 75 -7.68 -6.71 -13.02
C PRO A 75 -6.93 -5.39 -12.88
N HIS A 76 -6.46 -5.12 -11.66
CA HIS A 76 -5.65 -3.95 -11.36
C HIS A 76 -4.38 -4.34 -10.61
N THR A 77 -3.39 -3.45 -10.69
CA THR A 77 -2.27 -3.44 -9.76
C THR A 77 -2.30 -2.16 -8.92
N VAL A 78 -1.70 -2.19 -7.76
CA VAL A 78 -1.23 -1.00 -7.05
C VAL A 78 0.25 -1.20 -6.86
N SER A 79 1.03 -0.43 -7.59
CA SER A 79 2.47 -0.62 -7.67
C SER A 79 3.18 0.66 -7.28
N VAL A 80 4.00 0.59 -6.23
CA VAL A 80 4.80 1.72 -5.76
C VAL A 80 5.94 1.96 -6.74
N VAL A 81 6.05 3.19 -7.22
CA VAL A 81 7.00 3.61 -8.25
C VAL A 81 7.66 4.93 -7.86
N GLU A 82 8.70 5.33 -8.57
CA GLU A 82 9.24 6.68 -8.44
C GLU A 82 8.22 7.72 -8.95
N GLN A 83 8.23 8.92 -8.39
CA GLN A 83 7.36 10.00 -8.85
C GLN A 83 7.57 10.31 -10.34
N SER A 84 8.78 10.16 -10.84
CA SER A 84 9.13 10.38 -12.24
C SER A 84 8.55 9.34 -13.20
N ASP A 85 8.04 8.20 -12.70
CA ASP A 85 7.39 7.17 -13.51
C ASP A 85 5.90 7.47 -13.76
N LEU A 86 5.35 8.47 -13.06
CA LEU A 86 3.97 8.92 -13.27
C LEU A 86 3.92 9.85 -14.48
N GLY A 87 3.01 9.58 -15.41
CA GLY A 87 2.80 10.41 -16.59
C GLY A 87 1.67 11.42 -16.39
N ASP A 88 1.88 12.65 -16.87
CA ASP A 88 0.88 13.73 -16.86
C ASP A 88 0.24 13.95 -18.25
N THR A 89 0.88 13.44 -19.30
CA THR A 89 0.41 13.54 -20.68
C THR A 89 -0.02 12.19 -21.23
N PHE A 90 -0.79 12.19 -22.31
CA PHE A 90 -1.19 10.97 -23.00
C PHE A 90 0.03 10.15 -23.43
N GLU A 91 1.04 10.78 -23.99
CA GLU A 91 2.26 10.14 -24.47
C GLU A 91 3.05 9.49 -23.34
N GLU A 92 3.18 10.16 -22.20
CA GLU A 92 3.88 9.64 -21.02
C GLU A 92 3.13 8.45 -20.41
N VAL A 93 1.81 8.57 -20.21
CA VAL A 93 0.97 7.48 -19.71
C VAL A 93 1.07 6.26 -20.64
N PHE A 94 0.97 6.45 -21.95
CA PHE A 94 1.03 5.36 -22.91
C PHE A 94 2.45 4.81 -23.13
N ALA A 95 3.49 5.57 -22.80
CA ALA A 95 4.86 5.05 -22.78
C ALA A 95 5.05 3.89 -21.79
N CYS A 96 4.16 3.77 -20.78
CA CYS A 96 4.14 2.66 -19.83
C CYS A 96 3.88 1.29 -20.49
N PHE A 97 3.31 1.25 -21.69
CA PHE A 97 3.12 0.01 -22.45
C PHE A 97 4.33 -0.38 -23.32
N ASN A 98 5.39 0.41 -23.34
CA ASN A 98 6.59 0.05 -24.10
C ASN A 98 7.38 -1.04 -23.38
N PRO A 99 8.03 -1.95 -24.14
CA PRO A 99 8.93 -2.94 -23.57
C PRO A 99 10.03 -2.29 -22.72
N GLY A 100 10.28 -2.82 -21.53
CA GLY A 100 11.27 -2.33 -20.59
C GLY A 100 10.84 -1.13 -19.76
N SER A 101 9.61 -0.61 -19.94
CA SER A 101 9.03 0.42 -19.09
C SER A 101 8.77 -0.09 -17.67
N ILE A 102 8.44 0.80 -16.74
CA ILE A 102 8.10 0.41 -15.38
C ILE A 102 6.88 -0.52 -15.34
N CYS A 103 5.85 -0.29 -16.17
CA CYS A 103 4.68 -1.16 -16.24
C CYS A 103 5.03 -2.56 -16.77
N ASP A 104 5.88 -2.67 -17.78
CA ASP A 104 6.36 -3.94 -18.30
C ASP A 104 7.15 -4.73 -17.25
N GLN A 105 8.02 -4.05 -16.49
CA GLN A 105 8.77 -4.66 -15.39
C GLN A 105 7.84 -5.19 -14.28
N ILE A 106 6.87 -4.39 -13.84
CA ILE A 106 5.89 -4.77 -12.83
C ILE A 106 5.08 -5.99 -13.27
N LEU A 107 4.51 -5.96 -14.48
CA LEU A 107 3.71 -7.08 -15.00
C LEU A 107 4.55 -8.34 -15.17
N THR A 108 5.77 -8.22 -15.67
CA THR A 108 6.71 -9.33 -15.78
C THR A 108 7.01 -9.94 -14.40
N ALA A 109 7.24 -9.11 -13.38
CA ALA A 109 7.48 -9.57 -12.02
C ALA A 109 6.24 -10.28 -11.43
N HIS A 110 5.03 -9.75 -11.63
CA HIS A 110 3.80 -10.43 -11.20
C HIS A 110 3.60 -11.78 -11.88
N PHE A 111 3.90 -11.91 -13.17
CA PHE A 111 3.86 -13.21 -13.88
C PHE A 111 4.90 -14.20 -13.34
N ALA A 112 6.06 -13.72 -12.89
CA ALA A 112 7.12 -14.56 -12.38
C ALA A 112 6.92 -14.97 -10.91
N PHE A 113 6.43 -14.07 -10.05
CA PHE A 113 6.45 -14.21 -8.60
C PHE A 113 5.07 -14.23 -7.93
N GLY A 114 4.00 -13.85 -8.65
CA GLY A 114 2.63 -13.91 -8.15
C GLY A 114 2.02 -12.56 -7.75
N PRO A 115 0.93 -12.57 -6.96
CA PRO A 115 0.08 -11.39 -6.78
C PRO A 115 0.63 -10.33 -5.80
N VAL A 116 1.72 -10.62 -5.09
CA VAL A 116 2.37 -9.66 -4.18
C VAL A 116 3.86 -9.61 -4.48
N LEU A 117 4.36 -8.42 -4.69
CA LEU A 117 5.77 -8.14 -4.92
C LEU A 117 6.34 -7.30 -3.77
N ASP A 118 7.62 -7.52 -3.47
CA ASP A 118 8.47 -6.75 -2.59
C ASP A 118 9.73 -6.37 -3.39
N ALA A 119 9.96 -5.08 -3.58
CA ALA A 119 11.08 -4.54 -4.38
C ALA A 119 11.27 -5.26 -5.74
N PHE A 120 10.19 -5.49 -6.49
CA PHE A 120 10.11 -6.28 -7.74
C PHE A 120 10.43 -7.78 -7.61
N GLY A 121 10.68 -8.28 -6.41
CA GLY A 121 10.85 -9.70 -6.11
C GLY A 121 9.57 -10.34 -5.55
N PRO A 122 9.66 -11.60 -5.09
CA PRO A 122 8.52 -12.29 -4.48
C PRO A 122 8.21 -11.69 -3.12
N GLY A 123 6.97 -11.19 -2.97
CA GLY A 123 6.44 -10.70 -1.69
C GLY A 123 5.70 -11.77 -0.90
N ASN A 124 5.15 -11.39 0.26
CA ASN A 124 4.38 -12.26 1.12
C ASN A 124 2.86 -12.06 0.94
N PRO A 125 2.14 -12.98 0.25
CA PRO A 125 0.71 -12.82 0.03
C PRO A 125 -0.16 -12.91 1.30
N ALA A 126 0.39 -13.47 2.39
CA ALA A 126 -0.33 -13.56 3.67
C ALA A 126 -0.20 -12.29 4.52
N ALA A 127 0.78 -11.43 4.21
CA ALA A 127 1.01 -10.15 4.88
C ALA A 127 1.65 -9.17 3.88
N PRO A 128 0.88 -8.61 2.92
CA PRO A 128 1.40 -7.62 1.99
C PRO A 128 1.79 -6.33 2.71
N GLU A 129 2.92 -5.77 2.33
CA GLU A 129 3.46 -4.53 2.91
C GLU A 129 3.88 -3.58 1.79
N PHE A 130 3.80 -2.26 2.07
CA PHE A 130 4.37 -1.22 1.23
C PHE A 130 5.32 -0.37 2.06
N ASP A 131 6.60 -0.42 1.72
CA ASP A 131 7.65 0.42 2.33
C ASP A 131 8.45 1.20 1.29
N GLY A 132 8.41 0.80 0.01
CA GLY A 132 9.23 1.42 -1.02
C GLY A 132 8.86 1.07 -2.46
N VAL A 133 9.68 1.58 -3.35
CA VAL A 133 9.55 1.35 -4.80
C VAL A 133 9.76 -0.12 -5.14
N GLY A 134 8.85 -0.65 -5.95
CA GLY A 134 8.85 -2.04 -6.38
C GLY A 134 7.88 -2.92 -5.62
N ASP A 135 7.29 -2.42 -4.51
CA ASP A 135 6.20 -3.11 -3.84
C ASP A 135 4.94 -3.03 -4.68
N SER A 136 4.24 -4.13 -4.80
CA SER A 136 3.06 -4.18 -5.65
C SER A 136 2.10 -5.28 -5.23
N ILE A 137 0.80 -5.01 -5.44
CA ILE A 137 -0.26 -6.01 -5.38
C ILE A 137 -0.98 -6.10 -6.72
N PHE A 138 -1.44 -7.31 -7.04
CA PHE A 138 -2.30 -7.60 -8.19
C PHE A 138 -3.62 -8.20 -7.68
N PHE A 139 -4.75 -7.66 -8.09
CA PHE A 139 -6.07 -8.12 -7.68
C PHE A 139 -7.09 -8.03 -8.82
N GLY A 140 -7.94 -9.05 -8.90
CA GLY A 140 -8.96 -9.18 -9.92
C GLY A 140 -10.34 -8.74 -9.44
N HIS A 141 -11.33 -8.92 -10.32
CA HIS A 141 -12.72 -8.57 -10.10
C HIS A 141 -13.26 -9.13 -8.78
N GLY A 142 -13.93 -8.28 -8.01
CA GLY A 142 -14.54 -8.64 -6.72
C GLY A 142 -13.57 -8.92 -5.58
N GLN A 143 -12.26 -8.80 -5.81
CA GLN A 143 -11.26 -9.03 -4.77
C GLN A 143 -10.97 -7.78 -3.94
N SER A 144 -10.46 -8.02 -2.75
CA SER A 144 -9.90 -6.99 -1.87
C SER A 144 -8.57 -7.49 -1.29
N VAL A 145 -7.60 -6.60 -1.21
CA VAL A 145 -6.28 -6.87 -0.62
C VAL A 145 -6.01 -5.82 0.45
N GLU A 146 -5.72 -6.26 1.66
CA GLU A 146 -5.23 -5.38 2.73
C GLU A 146 -3.72 -5.33 2.71
N VAL A 147 -3.15 -4.13 2.75
CA VAL A 147 -1.71 -3.87 2.73
C VAL A 147 -1.36 -3.05 3.96
N THR A 148 -0.33 -3.46 4.69
CA THR A 148 0.26 -2.67 5.77
C THR A 148 1.25 -1.66 5.19
N ILE A 149 1.18 -0.41 5.62
CA ILE A 149 2.14 0.62 5.23
C ILE A 149 3.24 0.68 6.27
N THR A 150 4.43 0.20 5.91
CA THR A 150 5.58 0.10 6.82
C THR A 150 6.66 1.14 6.53
N ALA A 151 6.48 1.95 5.49
CA ALA A 151 7.34 3.09 5.19
C ALA A 151 7.40 4.10 6.35
N ASP A 152 8.52 4.80 6.47
CA ASP A 152 8.75 5.80 7.51
C ASP A 152 7.80 7.00 7.39
N SER A 153 7.44 7.57 8.55
CA SER A 153 6.65 8.81 8.62
C SER A 153 7.35 9.94 7.83
N GLY A 154 6.56 10.67 7.05
CA GLY A 154 7.04 11.71 6.13
C GLY A 154 7.32 11.22 4.71
N THR A 155 7.26 9.91 4.45
CA THR A 155 7.43 9.33 3.11
C THR A 155 6.18 9.57 2.25
N ASN A 156 6.37 9.82 0.97
CA ASN A 156 5.35 9.75 -0.06
C ASN A 156 5.60 8.51 -0.94
N LEU A 157 4.68 7.57 -0.93
CA LEU A 157 4.70 6.42 -1.83
C LEU A 157 3.79 6.74 -3.03
N TYR A 158 4.40 7.03 -4.16
CA TYR A 158 3.68 7.23 -5.43
C TYR A 158 3.33 5.88 -6.02
N TYR A 159 2.14 5.74 -6.58
CA TYR A 159 1.70 4.47 -7.13
C TYR A 159 0.90 4.62 -8.42
N LEU A 160 0.91 3.57 -9.24
CA LEU A 160 0.09 3.46 -10.44
C LEU A 160 -0.48 2.04 -10.58
N CYS A 161 -1.45 1.90 -11.50
CA CYS A 161 -1.85 0.60 -12.03
C CYS A 161 -1.06 0.31 -13.30
N ALA A 162 -0.28 -0.79 -13.33
CA ALA A 162 0.52 -1.14 -14.50
C ALA A 162 -0.31 -1.59 -15.71
N ILE A 163 -1.60 -1.91 -15.51
CA ILE A 163 -2.56 -2.27 -16.57
C ILE A 163 -3.25 -1.02 -17.11
N HIS A 164 -3.54 -0.04 -16.23
CA HIS A 164 -4.24 1.19 -16.53
C HIS A 164 -3.39 2.38 -16.01
N PRO A 165 -2.32 2.75 -16.70
CA PRO A 165 -1.29 3.65 -16.14
C PRO A 165 -1.77 5.09 -15.91
N TRP A 166 -2.98 5.45 -16.32
CA TRP A 166 -3.66 6.69 -15.92
C TRP A 166 -4.28 6.63 -14.52
N MET A 167 -4.42 5.42 -13.93
CA MET A 167 -4.83 5.24 -12.54
C MET A 167 -3.62 5.41 -11.65
N GLN A 168 -3.49 6.58 -11.04
CA GLN A 168 -2.32 6.99 -10.26
C GLN A 168 -2.72 7.62 -8.94
N GLY A 169 -1.81 7.66 -7.98
CA GLY A 169 -2.03 8.32 -6.72
C GLY A 169 -0.78 8.41 -5.84
N VAL A 170 -0.99 8.85 -4.61
CA VAL A 170 0.06 8.95 -3.60
C VAL A 170 -0.47 8.57 -2.23
N ILE A 171 0.32 7.81 -1.48
CA ILE A 171 0.13 7.53 -0.06
C ILE A 171 1.08 8.45 0.70
N GLN A 172 0.53 9.34 1.52
CA GLN A 172 1.27 10.21 2.42
C GLN A 172 1.36 9.54 3.78
N VAL A 173 2.56 9.11 4.18
CA VAL A 173 2.79 8.44 5.47
C VAL A 173 3.04 9.47 6.55
N LYS A 174 2.24 9.47 7.62
CA LYS A 174 2.33 10.42 8.74
C LYS A 174 2.78 9.77 10.05
#